data_e6018fc2334cacc1e5754de1079ce8fe
#
_entry.id   e6018fc2334cacc1e5754de1079ce8fe
#
_cell.length_a   1.000
_cell.length_b   1.000
_cell.length_c   1.000
_cell.angle_alpha   90.00
_cell.angle_beta   90.00
_cell.angle_gamma   90.00
#
_symmetry.space_group_name_H-M   'P 1'
#
loop_
_entity.id
_entity.type
_entity.pdbx_description
1 polymer ?
#
loop_
_entity_poly.entity_id
_entity_poly.type
_entity_poly.pdbx_seq_one_letter_code
_entity_poly.pdbx_strand_id
1 'polypeptide(L)'
;MPPLQGFASGAYESQSRIAAGERLINKFPELVPQGNKTRAALYDCPGLPTFATVNDSPGRGAFAHDGRLFAVFGRTLFEFDAAGTATNRGTVATDANPATFDTNGDGGGELFISSGGAGYVLDLTTNVMTTPLVSGSNMAGQLDGFFVSLNASTSTMRISESLDGSTWSGTQIAQRTSASDPWVAMIVARGEIYLFGDKTGEVWYNAGLSPFPFAERPEGFFQTGIAATYSLTKFAGTIAWLGRTERGNPAVYM
;
A
#
# COMPACT_ATOMS: atom_id res chain seq x y z
N MET A 1 31.38 19.83 38.43
CA MET A 1 31.30 18.55 37.71
C MET A 1 31.21 18.83 36.22
N PRO A 2 32.06 18.29 35.36
CA PRO A 2 31.86 18.45 33.92
C PRO A 2 30.52 17.77 33.53
N PRO A 3 29.77 18.35 32.62
CA PRO A 3 28.53 17.72 32.15
C PRO A 3 28.87 16.37 31.51
N LEU A 4 28.08 15.35 31.80
CA LEU A 4 28.12 14.08 31.08
C LEU A 4 27.85 14.33 29.61
N GLN A 5 28.91 14.37 28.80
CA GLN A 5 28.82 14.50 27.38
C GLN A 5 28.37 13.14 26.80
N GLY A 6 27.39 13.17 25.92
CA GLY A 6 26.94 11.98 25.18
C GLY A 6 25.73 11.26 25.76
N PHE A 7 25.24 11.59 26.94
CA PHE A 7 24.00 11.02 27.45
C PHE A 7 22.80 11.64 26.72
N ALA A 8 22.07 10.84 25.96
CA ALA A 8 20.91 11.24 25.17
C ALA A 8 21.20 12.16 23.97
N SER A 9 22.34 11.99 23.30
CA SER A 9 22.71 12.83 22.15
C SER A 9 22.03 12.43 20.83
N GLY A 10 21.36 11.29 20.76
CA GLY A 10 20.67 10.81 19.56
C GLY A 10 20.14 9.39 19.70
N ALA A 11 19.44 8.93 18.66
CA ALA A 11 18.90 7.56 18.55
C ALA A 11 19.78 6.66 17.65
N TYR A 12 21.02 7.07 17.36
CA TYR A 12 21.91 6.30 16.50
C TYR A 12 22.41 5.04 17.22
N GLU A 13 22.11 3.89 16.66
CA GLU A 13 22.64 2.60 17.11
C GLU A 13 23.79 2.20 16.18
N SER A 14 25.01 2.15 16.71
CA SER A 14 26.19 1.77 15.94
C SER A 14 26.19 0.25 15.67
N GLN A 15 26.64 -0.14 14.48
CA GLN A 15 26.88 -1.56 14.15
C GLN A 15 27.95 -2.18 15.04
N SER A 16 28.88 -1.39 15.56
CA SER A 16 29.90 -1.80 16.50
C SER A 16 29.62 -1.26 17.89
N ARG A 17 29.37 -2.14 18.85
CA ARG A 17 29.20 -1.78 20.26
C ARG A 17 30.44 -1.17 20.89
N ILE A 18 31.63 -1.37 20.28
CA ILE A 18 32.89 -0.75 20.70
C ILE A 18 32.93 0.73 20.29
N ALA A 19 32.29 1.07 19.17
CA ALA A 19 32.25 2.47 18.68
C ALA A 19 31.20 3.32 19.42
N ALA A 20 30.04 2.76 19.72
CA ALA A 20 29.02 3.37 20.57
C ALA A 20 28.15 2.27 21.19
N GLY A 21 28.06 2.25 22.51
CA GLY A 21 27.24 1.31 23.27
C GLY A 21 25.85 1.86 23.63
N GLU A 22 25.51 3.03 23.16
CA GLU A 22 24.24 3.69 23.45
C GLU A 22 23.09 3.00 22.72
N ARG A 23 21.98 2.82 23.44
CA ARG A 23 20.75 2.27 22.89
C ARG A 23 19.54 2.94 23.52
N LEU A 24 18.67 3.48 22.69
CA LEU A 24 17.38 4.03 23.11
C LEU A 24 16.29 2.97 22.90
N ILE A 25 15.64 2.56 23.98
CA ILE A 25 14.53 1.60 23.95
C ILE A 25 13.30 2.29 24.51
N ASN A 26 12.23 2.38 23.69
CA ASN A 26 10.95 3.01 24.04
C ASN A 26 11.08 4.46 24.55
N LYS A 27 12.09 5.17 24.07
CA LYS A 27 12.30 6.59 24.36
C LYS A 27 12.73 7.32 23.10
N PHE A 28 12.37 8.59 23.00
CA PHE A 28 12.86 9.47 21.94
C PHE A 28 13.51 10.73 22.55
N PRO A 29 14.63 11.20 21.97
CA PRO A 29 15.28 12.41 22.41
C PRO A 29 14.63 13.63 21.75
N GLU A 30 14.35 14.66 22.53
CA GLU A 30 14.03 15.99 22.04
C GLU A 30 15.21 16.91 22.30
N LEU A 31 15.69 17.59 21.25
CA LEU A 31 16.72 18.63 21.39
C LEU A 31 16.05 19.95 21.75
N VAL A 32 16.41 20.47 22.92
CA VAL A 32 15.86 21.71 23.41
C VAL A 32 16.67 22.90 22.84
N PRO A 33 16.03 23.97 22.35
CA PRO A 33 16.71 25.12 21.80
C PRO A 33 17.75 25.74 22.78
N GLN A 34 18.79 26.34 22.22
CA GLN A 34 19.86 26.97 23.01
C GLN A 34 19.28 28.03 23.97
N GLY A 35 19.82 28.09 25.18
CA GLY A 35 19.38 29.01 26.22
C GLY A 35 18.60 28.37 27.37
N ASN A 36 18.25 27.11 27.28
CA ASN A 36 17.59 26.37 28.34
C ASN A 36 18.57 25.61 29.22
N LYS A 37 18.14 25.27 30.45
CA LYS A 37 18.96 24.53 31.43
C LYS A 37 19.35 23.12 30.99
N THR A 38 18.54 22.50 30.11
CA THR A 38 18.73 21.14 29.61
C THR A 38 18.87 21.19 28.09
N ARG A 39 19.87 20.51 27.53
CA ARG A 39 20.11 20.46 26.08
C ARG A 39 19.31 19.37 25.38
N ALA A 40 18.94 18.32 26.08
CA ALA A 40 18.12 17.25 25.56
C ALA A 40 17.22 16.69 26.67
N ALA A 41 16.01 16.32 26.30
CA ALA A 41 15.07 15.60 27.15
C ALA A 41 14.76 14.25 26.51
N LEU A 42 14.60 13.21 27.33
CA LEU A 42 14.15 11.87 26.91
C LEU A 42 12.69 11.71 27.30
N TYR A 43 11.85 11.50 26.33
CA TYR A 43 10.44 11.19 26.53
C TYR A 43 10.18 9.70 26.31
N ASP A 44 9.23 9.17 27.05
CA ASP A 44 8.74 7.81 26.82
C ASP A 44 7.92 7.77 25.52
N CYS A 45 8.11 6.71 24.73
CA CYS A 45 7.18 6.44 23.64
C CYS A 45 5.85 5.99 24.26
N PRO A 46 4.71 6.57 23.82
CA PRO A 46 3.40 6.10 24.26
C PRO A 46 3.25 4.60 24.00
N GLY A 47 2.62 3.90 24.91
CA GLY A 47 2.22 2.50 24.69
C GLY A 47 1.23 2.41 23.53
N LEU A 48 1.13 1.21 22.95
CA LEU A 48 0.11 0.88 21.95
C LEU A 48 -1.01 0.08 22.66
N PRO A 49 -2.06 0.74 23.19
CA PRO A 49 -3.20 0.02 23.75
C PRO A 49 -3.93 -0.74 22.63
N THR A 50 -4.53 -1.88 22.98
CA THR A 50 -5.38 -2.62 22.06
C THR A 50 -6.56 -1.76 21.69
N PHE A 51 -6.73 -1.44 20.40
CA PHE A 51 -7.84 -0.67 19.88
C PHE A 51 -9.09 -1.56 19.71
N ALA A 52 -8.92 -2.74 19.14
CA ALA A 52 -9.99 -3.71 18.89
C ALA A 52 -9.45 -5.13 18.92
N THR A 53 -10.33 -6.10 19.16
CA THR A 53 -10.02 -7.53 19.07
C THR A 53 -11.04 -8.20 18.16
N VAL A 54 -10.57 -9.01 17.22
CA VAL A 54 -11.39 -9.80 16.29
C VAL A 54 -11.01 -11.28 16.37
N ASN A 55 -11.94 -12.16 15.98
CA ASN A 55 -11.77 -13.61 16.08
C ASN A 55 -11.15 -14.22 14.79
N ASP A 56 -10.45 -13.42 13.99
CA ASP A 56 -9.78 -13.88 12.77
C ASP A 56 -8.37 -13.33 12.71
N SER A 57 -7.46 -14.04 12.02
CA SER A 57 -6.05 -13.68 11.96
C SER A 57 -5.35 -14.36 10.77
N PRO A 58 -4.20 -13.86 10.30
CA PRO A 58 -3.54 -12.61 10.71
C PRO A 58 -4.21 -11.37 10.12
N GLY A 59 -3.83 -10.18 10.61
CA GLY A 59 -4.14 -8.92 9.93
C GLY A 59 -3.41 -8.88 8.58
N ARG A 60 -4.16 -8.61 7.50
CA ARG A 60 -3.64 -8.68 6.13
C ARG A 60 -3.63 -7.33 5.41
N GLY A 61 -4.34 -6.35 5.90
CA GLY A 61 -4.36 -5.00 5.34
C GLY A 61 -5.43 -4.16 6.01
N ALA A 62 -5.23 -2.85 5.98
CA ALA A 62 -6.19 -1.87 6.50
C ALA A 62 -6.28 -0.68 5.55
N PHE A 63 -7.44 -0.05 5.51
CA PHE A 63 -7.74 1.08 4.67
C PHE A 63 -8.73 2.02 5.37
N ALA A 64 -8.45 3.31 5.32
CA ALA A 64 -9.35 4.33 5.86
C ALA A 64 -9.87 5.22 4.72
N HIS A 65 -11.17 5.45 4.71
CA HIS A 65 -11.84 6.33 3.77
C HIS A 65 -13.05 6.97 4.45
N ASP A 66 -13.18 8.28 4.29
CA ASP A 66 -14.29 9.10 4.80
C ASP A 66 -14.65 8.79 6.29
N GLY A 67 -13.62 8.77 7.13
CA GLY A 67 -13.78 8.51 8.56
C GLY A 67 -14.13 7.05 8.93
N ARG A 68 -14.22 6.16 7.96
CA ARG A 68 -14.45 4.71 8.14
C ARG A 68 -13.12 3.95 8.07
N LEU A 69 -12.93 2.98 8.93
CA LEU A 69 -11.74 2.12 8.95
C LEU A 69 -12.14 0.69 8.58
N PHE A 70 -11.56 0.19 7.51
CA PHE A 70 -11.72 -1.18 7.04
C PHE A 70 -10.43 -1.96 7.25
N ALA A 71 -10.52 -3.23 7.63
CA ALA A 71 -9.36 -4.11 7.66
C ALA A 71 -9.74 -5.56 7.39
N VAL A 72 -8.84 -6.28 6.70
CA VAL A 72 -8.95 -7.72 6.49
C VAL A 72 -8.11 -8.44 7.53
N PHE A 73 -8.75 -9.32 8.28
CA PHE A 73 -8.12 -10.29 9.17
C PHE A 73 -8.48 -11.69 8.68
N GLY A 74 -7.47 -12.52 8.44
CA GLY A 74 -7.67 -13.85 7.87
C GLY A 74 -8.51 -13.83 6.60
N ARG A 75 -9.77 -14.20 6.73
CA ARG A 75 -10.77 -14.25 5.64
C ARG A 75 -11.89 -13.22 5.78
N THR A 76 -11.87 -12.40 6.80
CA THR A 76 -12.99 -11.52 7.13
C THR A 76 -12.62 -10.07 6.92
N LEU A 77 -13.47 -9.35 6.18
CA LEU A 77 -13.45 -7.90 6.11
C LEU A 77 -14.23 -7.32 7.29
N PHE A 78 -13.54 -6.60 8.14
CA PHE A 78 -14.13 -5.85 9.24
C PHE A 78 -14.15 -4.36 8.95
N GLU A 79 -15.16 -3.69 9.44
CA GLU A 79 -15.21 -2.25 9.62
C GLU A 79 -15.18 -1.93 11.10
N PHE A 80 -14.38 -0.93 11.50
CA PHE A 80 -14.23 -0.51 12.88
C PHE A 80 -14.79 0.89 13.08
N ASP A 81 -15.56 1.07 14.13
CA ASP A 81 -15.97 2.40 14.59
C ASP A 81 -14.88 3.06 15.45
N ALA A 82 -15.09 4.32 15.83
CA ALA A 82 -14.14 5.07 16.65
C ALA A 82 -13.95 4.49 18.08
N ALA A 83 -14.86 3.65 18.55
CA ALA A 83 -14.78 2.96 19.84
C ALA A 83 -14.05 1.60 19.74
N GLY A 84 -13.65 1.18 18.52
CA GLY A 84 -13.02 -0.11 18.29
C GLY A 84 -13.99 -1.28 18.12
N THR A 85 -15.30 -1.00 17.94
CA THR A 85 -16.27 -2.06 17.66
C THR A 85 -16.12 -2.55 16.23
N ALA A 86 -15.89 -3.86 16.07
CA ALA A 86 -15.72 -4.48 14.77
C ALA A 86 -17.06 -4.99 14.21
N THR A 87 -17.41 -4.57 13.01
CA THR A 87 -18.55 -5.07 12.24
C THR A 87 -18.06 -5.90 11.08
N ASN A 88 -18.50 -7.16 10.96
CA ASN A 88 -18.20 -8.01 9.84
C ASN A 88 -18.94 -7.51 8.58
N ARG A 89 -18.21 -7.19 7.51
CA ARG A 89 -18.72 -6.72 6.22
C ARG A 89 -18.73 -7.79 5.14
N GLY A 90 -18.09 -8.93 5.38
CA GLY A 90 -18.10 -10.06 4.45
C GLY A 90 -16.86 -10.91 4.52
N THR A 91 -16.82 -11.93 3.66
CA THR A 91 -15.73 -12.91 3.59
C THR A 91 -14.96 -12.77 2.27
N VAL A 92 -13.64 -12.72 2.36
CA VAL A 92 -12.73 -12.65 1.21
C VAL A 92 -11.87 -13.92 1.12
N ALA A 93 -11.32 -14.21 -0.05
CA ALA A 93 -10.32 -15.26 -0.20
C ALA A 93 -9.06 -14.94 0.59
N THR A 94 -8.33 -15.94 1.02
CA THR A 94 -7.12 -15.81 1.82
C THR A 94 -5.94 -16.49 1.17
N ASP A 95 -4.77 -15.88 1.33
CA ASP A 95 -3.45 -16.42 1.05
C ASP A 95 -2.45 -15.83 2.05
N ALA A 96 -1.16 -15.99 1.81
CA ALA A 96 -0.11 -15.42 2.66
C ALA A 96 0.19 -13.93 2.36
N ASN A 97 -0.47 -13.35 1.35
CA ASN A 97 -0.20 -11.98 0.91
C ASN A 97 -1.09 -10.95 1.61
N PRO A 98 -0.67 -9.69 1.66
CA PRO A 98 -1.54 -8.59 2.06
C PRO A 98 -2.80 -8.48 1.20
N ALA A 99 -3.89 -8.01 1.81
CA ALA A 99 -5.04 -7.49 1.08
C ALA A 99 -4.77 -6.02 0.72
N THR A 100 -5.16 -5.62 -0.48
CA THR A 100 -5.03 -4.24 -0.97
C THR A 100 -6.39 -3.65 -1.28
N PHE A 101 -6.49 -2.33 -1.17
CA PHE A 101 -7.76 -1.61 -1.24
C PHE A 101 -7.62 -0.33 -2.05
N ASP A 102 -8.71 0.08 -2.66
CA ASP A 102 -8.90 1.45 -3.14
C ASP A 102 -10.40 1.79 -3.26
N THR A 103 -10.74 3.07 -3.38
CA THR A 103 -12.13 3.54 -3.56
C THR A 103 -12.26 4.30 -4.87
N ASN A 104 -13.43 4.21 -5.52
CA ASN A 104 -13.75 5.01 -6.70
C ASN A 104 -14.27 6.43 -6.36
N GLY A 105 -14.05 6.85 -5.12
CA GLY A 105 -14.40 8.17 -4.62
C GLY A 105 -15.89 8.38 -4.38
N ASP A 106 -16.27 9.62 -4.03
CA ASP A 106 -17.64 9.97 -3.67
C ASP A 106 -18.66 9.71 -4.81
N GLY A 107 -18.20 9.80 -6.06
CA GLY A 107 -19.06 9.58 -7.23
C GLY A 107 -19.44 8.11 -7.44
N GLY A 108 -18.62 7.15 -6.98
CA GLY A 108 -18.91 5.73 -7.09
C GLY A 108 -19.41 5.14 -5.78
N GLY A 109 -18.89 5.61 -4.65
CA GLY A 109 -19.32 5.16 -3.32
C GLY A 109 -18.99 3.69 -3.02
N GLU A 110 -17.90 3.17 -3.59
CA GLU A 110 -17.53 1.76 -3.49
C GLU A 110 -16.08 1.59 -3.01
N LEU A 111 -15.82 0.49 -2.31
CA LEU A 111 -14.50 0.03 -1.89
C LEU A 111 -14.15 -1.26 -2.65
N PHE A 112 -13.08 -1.24 -3.41
CA PHE A 112 -12.51 -2.42 -4.06
C PHE A 112 -11.47 -3.08 -3.14
N ILE A 113 -11.59 -4.39 -2.98
CA ILE A 113 -10.71 -5.21 -2.16
C ILE A 113 -10.10 -6.32 -3.01
N SER A 114 -8.78 -6.36 -3.09
CA SER A 114 -8.03 -7.46 -3.70
C SER A 114 -7.44 -8.35 -2.61
N SER A 115 -7.81 -9.62 -2.58
CA SER A 115 -7.42 -10.55 -1.53
C SER A 115 -7.45 -12.00 -2.02
N GLY A 116 -6.36 -12.74 -1.77
CA GLY A 116 -6.29 -14.18 -2.09
C GLY A 116 -6.50 -14.50 -3.58
N GLY A 117 -6.06 -13.61 -4.48
CA GLY A 117 -6.24 -13.77 -5.91
C GLY A 117 -7.65 -13.48 -6.42
N ALA A 118 -8.47 -12.79 -5.65
CA ALA A 118 -9.82 -12.39 -6.05
C ALA A 118 -10.13 -10.93 -5.70
N GLY A 119 -10.92 -10.26 -6.53
CA GLY A 119 -11.39 -8.90 -6.33
C GLY A 119 -12.85 -8.86 -5.91
N TYR A 120 -13.15 -8.04 -4.91
CA TYR A 120 -14.47 -7.84 -4.31
C TYR A 120 -14.79 -6.36 -4.28
N VAL A 121 -16.08 -6.03 -4.30
CA VAL A 121 -16.56 -4.66 -4.13
C VAL A 121 -17.52 -4.60 -2.94
N LEU A 122 -17.31 -3.66 -2.05
CA LEU A 122 -18.22 -3.28 -0.99
C LEU A 122 -18.88 -1.95 -1.37
N ASP A 123 -20.19 -1.95 -1.52
CA ASP A 123 -20.97 -0.72 -1.62
C ASP A 123 -20.98 -0.02 -0.25
N LEU A 124 -20.44 1.18 -0.19
CA LEU A 124 -20.27 1.94 1.06
C LEU A 124 -21.58 2.55 1.59
N THR A 125 -22.62 2.64 0.75
CA THR A 125 -23.94 3.13 1.12
C THR A 125 -24.78 2.02 1.75
N THR A 126 -24.86 0.88 1.07
CA THR A 126 -25.69 -0.26 1.51
C THR A 126 -24.93 -1.22 2.42
N ASN A 127 -23.61 -1.14 2.44
CA ASN A 127 -22.70 -2.05 3.15
C ASN A 127 -22.82 -3.52 2.69
N VAL A 128 -23.20 -3.72 1.44
CA VAL A 128 -23.29 -5.05 0.82
C VAL A 128 -22.01 -5.34 0.04
N MET A 129 -21.38 -6.46 0.35
CA MET A 129 -20.20 -6.94 -0.37
C MET A 129 -20.61 -7.92 -1.47
N THR A 130 -20.03 -7.76 -2.64
CA THR A 130 -20.25 -8.66 -3.78
C THR A 130 -19.58 -10.03 -3.56
N THR A 131 -20.01 -11.01 -4.33
CA THR A 131 -19.21 -12.22 -4.60
C THR A 131 -17.95 -11.81 -5.39
N PRO A 132 -16.92 -12.69 -5.50
CA PRO A 132 -15.72 -12.36 -6.28
C PRO A 132 -16.08 -11.99 -7.73
N LEU A 133 -15.71 -10.79 -8.15
CA LEU A 133 -15.98 -10.24 -9.49
C LEU A 133 -14.79 -10.42 -10.42
N VAL A 134 -13.57 -10.37 -9.89
CA VAL A 134 -12.33 -10.43 -10.67
C VAL A 134 -11.46 -11.57 -10.16
N SER A 135 -11.18 -12.53 -11.03
CA SER A 135 -10.22 -13.61 -10.74
C SER A 135 -8.79 -13.16 -11.02
N GLY A 136 -7.84 -13.65 -10.21
CA GLY A 136 -6.43 -13.33 -10.34
C GLY A 136 -6.06 -11.94 -9.82
N SER A 137 -6.95 -11.26 -9.08
CA SER A 137 -6.67 -9.94 -8.49
C SER A 137 -5.65 -10.06 -7.36
N ASN A 138 -4.46 -9.50 -7.58
CA ASN A 138 -3.38 -9.46 -6.59
C ASN A 138 -3.22 -8.09 -5.94
N MET A 139 -3.50 -7.02 -6.69
CA MET A 139 -3.43 -5.64 -6.19
C MET A 139 -4.60 -4.81 -6.71
N ALA A 140 -5.13 -3.98 -5.83
CA ALA A 140 -6.18 -3.01 -6.11
C ALA A 140 -5.58 -1.62 -6.31
N GLY A 141 -6.18 -0.84 -7.20
CA GLY A 141 -5.92 0.57 -7.41
C GLY A 141 -7.14 1.26 -8.00
N GLN A 142 -7.11 2.58 -8.07
CA GLN A 142 -8.15 3.39 -8.69
C GLN A 142 -7.52 4.55 -9.44
N LEU A 143 -8.04 4.84 -10.65
CA LEU A 143 -7.69 6.03 -11.43
C LEU A 143 -8.92 6.51 -12.21
N ASP A 144 -9.25 7.80 -12.04
CA ASP A 144 -10.34 8.49 -12.75
C ASP A 144 -11.69 7.75 -12.69
N GLY A 145 -12.03 7.20 -11.52
CA GLY A 145 -13.27 6.48 -11.29
C GLY A 145 -13.25 5.00 -11.69
N PHE A 146 -12.21 4.53 -12.38
CA PHE A 146 -12.05 3.11 -12.72
C PHE A 146 -11.29 2.40 -11.60
N PHE A 147 -11.80 1.29 -11.13
CA PHE A 147 -10.96 0.37 -10.38
C PHE A 147 -9.97 -0.33 -11.31
N VAL A 148 -8.77 -0.53 -10.80
CA VAL A 148 -7.69 -1.20 -11.51
C VAL A 148 -7.27 -2.43 -10.71
N SER A 149 -7.26 -3.57 -11.36
CA SER A 149 -6.86 -4.86 -10.78
C SER A 149 -5.65 -5.43 -11.54
N LEU A 150 -4.57 -5.68 -10.83
CA LEU A 150 -3.41 -6.38 -11.37
C LEU A 150 -3.54 -7.88 -11.16
N ASN A 151 -3.39 -8.65 -12.23
CA ASN A 151 -3.12 -10.09 -12.18
C ASN A 151 -1.62 -10.32 -12.45
N ALA A 152 -0.86 -10.51 -11.40
CA ALA A 152 0.59 -10.68 -11.48
C ALA A 152 0.99 -12.00 -12.18
N SER A 153 0.17 -13.05 -12.08
CA SER A 153 0.48 -14.36 -12.69
C SER A 153 0.42 -14.36 -14.23
N THR A 154 -0.37 -13.45 -14.80
CA THR A 154 -0.56 -13.34 -16.25
C THR A 154 -0.05 -12.03 -16.83
N SER A 155 0.51 -11.14 -16.01
CA SER A 155 0.90 -9.78 -16.38
C SER A 155 -0.23 -9.01 -17.07
N THR A 156 -1.44 -9.13 -16.51
CA THR A 156 -2.60 -8.43 -17.04
C THR A 156 -3.15 -7.43 -16.03
N MET A 157 -3.56 -6.30 -16.55
CA MET A 157 -4.28 -5.26 -15.82
C MET A 157 -5.72 -5.24 -16.35
N ARG A 158 -6.69 -5.31 -15.45
CA ARG A 158 -8.12 -5.17 -15.76
C ARG A 158 -8.68 -3.95 -15.09
N ILE A 159 -9.69 -3.37 -15.68
CA ILE A 159 -10.41 -2.24 -15.09
C ILE A 159 -11.92 -2.50 -15.04
N SER A 160 -12.58 -1.86 -14.07
CA SER A 160 -14.04 -1.81 -14.00
C SER A 160 -14.60 -0.80 -15.01
N GLU A 161 -15.92 -0.70 -15.11
CA GLU A 161 -16.55 0.49 -15.67
C GLU A 161 -16.30 1.71 -14.75
N SER A 162 -16.40 2.91 -15.33
CA SER A 162 -16.18 4.14 -14.56
C SER A 162 -17.28 4.33 -13.52
N LEU A 163 -16.87 4.53 -12.26
CA LEU A 163 -17.74 4.69 -11.08
C LEU A 163 -18.68 3.49 -10.81
N ASP A 164 -18.39 2.33 -11.42
CA ASP A 164 -19.14 1.08 -11.24
C ASP A 164 -18.16 -0.09 -11.10
N GLY A 165 -17.84 -0.43 -9.88
CA GLY A 165 -16.96 -1.54 -9.54
C GLY A 165 -17.62 -2.91 -9.68
N SER A 166 -18.93 -2.97 -9.92
CA SER A 166 -19.66 -4.22 -10.12
C SER A 166 -19.51 -4.78 -11.54
N THR A 167 -19.18 -3.93 -12.51
CA THR A 167 -19.11 -4.27 -13.93
C THR A 167 -17.65 -4.32 -14.43
N TRP A 168 -17.23 -5.47 -14.94
CA TRP A 168 -15.89 -5.75 -15.49
C TRP A 168 -16.00 -6.38 -16.87
N SER A 169 -15.74 -5.60 -17.90
CA SER A 169 -15.79 -6.10 -19.28
C SER A 169 -14.55 -6.92 -19.63
N GLY A 170 -14.75 -8.00 -20.40
CA GLY A 170 -13.65 -8.81 -20.92
C GLY A 170 -12.75 -8.09 -21.94
N THR A 171 -13.19 -6.95 -22.47
CA THR A 171 -12.42 -6.11 -23.40
C THR A 171 -11.63 -5.01 -22.69
N GLN A 172 -11.89 -4.77 -21.41
CA GLN A 172 -11.20 -3.77 -20.60
C GLN A 172 -9.98 -4.40 -19.90
N ILE A 173 -9.04 -4.84 -20.71
CA ILE A 173 -7.84 -5.54 -20.28
C ILE A 173 -6.62 -5.03 -21.05
N ALA A 174 -5.52 -4.83 -20.34
CA ALA A 174 -4.21 -4.62 -20.91
C ALA A 174 -3.23 -5.71 -20.46
N GLN A 175 -2.29 -6.04 -21.33
CA GLN A 175 -1.23 -7.00 -21.04
C GLN A 175 0.11 -6.37 -21.35
N ARG A 176 1.14 -6.71 -20.59
CA ARG A 176 2.48 -6.23 -20.80
C ARG A 176 3.04 -6.70 -22.13
N THR A 177 3.58 -5.76 -22.92
CA THR A 177 4.23 -6.03 -24.19
C THR A 177 5.61 -5.37 -24.29
N SER A 178 5.92 -4.42 -23.43
CA SER A 178 7.12 -3.60 -23.45
C SER A 178 8.39 -4.31 -22.96
N ALA A 179 8.26 -5.34 -22.12
CA ALA A 179 9.38 -6.12 -21.57
C ALA A 179 9.01 -7.57 -21.34
N SER A 180 10.04 -8.42 -21.15
CA SER A 180 9.88 -9.86 -20.95
C SER A 180 9.64 -10.28 -19.50
N ASP A 181 9.93 -9.40 -18.53
CA ASP A 181 9.65 -9.68 -17.11
C ASP A 181 8.18 -9.37 -16.78
N PRO A 182 7.47 -10.26 -16.06
CA PRO A 182 6.06 -10.07 -15.76
C PRO A 182 5.83 -8.90 -14.80
N TRP A 183 4.65 -8.28 -14.87
CA TRP A 183 4.21 -7.37 -13.82
C TRP A 183 3.96 -8.12 -12.53
N VAL A 184 4.58 -7.69 -11.44
CA VAL A 184 4.45 -8.30 -10.12
C VAL A 184 3.89 -7.35 -9.07
N ALA A 185 3.91 -6.04 -9.35
CA ALA A 185 3.40 -5.04 -8.43
C ALA A 185 2.84 -3.82 -9.16
N MET A 186 1.90 -3.14 -8.51
CA MET A 186 1.22 -1.95 -9.02
C MET A 186 0.97 -0.95 -7.89
N ILE A 187 1.07 0.34 -8.22
CA ILE A 187 0.55 1.42 -7.38
C ILE A 187 -0.01 2.53 -8.25
N VAL A 188 -1.13 3.10 -7.83
CA VAL A 188 -1.70 4.29 -8.46
C VAL A 188 -1.30 5.50 -7.65
N ALA A 189 -0.60 6.43 -8.26
CA ALA A 189 -0.15 7.66 -7.62
C ALA A 189 -0.04 8.78 -8.66
N ARG A 190 -0.29 10.03 -8.24
CA ARG A 190 -0.12 11.23 -9.06
C ARG A 190 -0.92 11.23 -10.37
N GLY A 191 -2.07 10.56 -10.41
CA GLY A 191 -2.89 10.44 -11.60
C GLY A 191 -2.33 9.45 -12.66
N GLU A 192 -1.47 8.53 -12.24
CA GLU A 192 -0.82 7.53 -13.09
C GLU A 192 -0.78 6.17 -12.41
N ILE A 193 -0.70 5.12 -13.22
CA ILE A 193 -0.54 3.74 -12.78
C ILE A 193 0.92 3.34 -13.00
N TYR A 194 1.62 3.00 -11.92
CA TYR A 194 2.99 2.50 -11.96
C TYR A 194 2.97 0.99 -11.84
N LEU A 195 3.49 0.32 -12.85
CA LEU A 195 3.55 -1.13 -12.95
C LEU A 195 5.00 -1.59 -12.90
N PHE A 196 5.29 -2.52 -12.02
CA PHE A 196 6.65 -3.01 -11.78
C PHE A 196 6.75 -4.50 -12.11
N GLY A 197 7.77 -4.83 -12.87
CA GLY A 197 8.29 -6.17 -12.98
C GLY A 197 9.49 -6.41 -12.05
N ASP A 198 10.11 -7.55 -12.17
CA ASP A 198 11.29 -7.91 -11.39
C ASP A 198 12.52 -7.03 -11.70
N LYS A 199 12.63 -6.53 -12.93
CA LYS A 199 13.81 -5.80 -13.44
C LYS A 199 13.48 -4.43 -13.97
N THR A 200 12.27 -4.24 -14.46
CA THR A 200 11.85 -3.03 -15.15
C THR A 200 10.49 -2.56 -14.63
N GLY A 201 10.14 -1.31 -14.92
CA GLY A 201 8.84 -0.76 -14.65
C GLY A 201 8.36 0.13 -15.76
N GLU A 202 7.08 0.43 -15.76
CA GLU A 202 6.43 1.28 -16.74
C GLU A 202 5.30 2.09 -16.11
N VAL A 203 4.98 3.20 -16.74
CA VAL A 203 3.96 4.13 -16.28
C VAL A 203 2.84 4.19 -17.31
N TRP A 204 1.61 4.08 -16.83
CA TRP A 204 0.39 4.19 -17.63
C TRP A 204 -0.44 5.38 -17.17
N TYR A 205 -1.15 6.00 -18.09
CA TYR A 205 -2.01 7.15 -17.84
C TYR A 205 -3.34 7.00 -18.56
N ASN A 206 -4.33 7.78 -18.15
CA ASN A 206 -5.62 7.83 -18.84
C ASN A 206 -5.48 8.64 -20.11
N ALA A 207 -5.54 7.96 -21.25
CA ALA A 207 -5.48 8.56 -22.59
C ALA A 207 -6.86 8.80 -23.21
N GLY A 208 -7.95 8.49 -22.50
CA GLY A 208 -9.32 8.63 -22.98
C GLY A 208 -9.67 7.71 -24.15
N LEU A 209 -8.97 6.60 -24.31
CA LEU A 209 -9.20 5.65 -25.39
C LEU A 209 -10.43 4.77 -25.10
N SER A 210 -10.95 4.11 -26.13
CA SER A 210 -12.07 3.16 -26.02
C SER A 210 -11.72 1.87 -26.78
N PRO A 211 -12.04 0.68 -26.23
CA PRO A 211 -12.76 0.39 -24.98
C PRO A 211 -11.89 0.43 -23.72
N PHE A 212 -10.58 0.49 -23.82
CA PHE A 212 -9.64 0.56 -22.70
C PHE A 212 -9.01 1.95 -22.65
N PRO A 213 -9.32 2.79 -21.61
CA PRO A 213 -8.94 4.21 -21.62
C PRO A 213 -7.47 4.48 -21.33
N PHE A 214 -6.73 3.51 -20.77
CA PHE A 214 -5.35 3.73 -20.37
C PHE A 214 -4.35 3.35 -21.46
N ALA A 215 -3.23 4.06 -21.51
CA ALA A 215 -2.11 3.77 -22.41
C ALA A 215 -0.78 3.88 -21.66
N GLU A 216 0.21 3.17 -22.16
CA GLU A 216 1.60 3.32 -21.71
C GLU A 216 2.09 4.74 -22.00
N ARG A 217 2.70 5.38 -21.00
CA ARG A 217 3.26 6.72 -21.15
C ARG A 217 4.49 6.65 -22.05
N PRO A 218 4.58 7.46 -23.11
CA PRO A 218 5.82 7.63 -23.85
C PRO A 218 6.96 8.00 -22.89
N GLU A 219 8.09 7.32 -23.00
CA GLU A 219 9.24 7.48 -22.09
C GLU A 219 8.97 7.10 -20.62
N GLY A 220 7.84 6.47 -20.31
CA GLY A 220 7.49 5.99 -18.97
C GLY A 220 8.16 4.68 -18.57
N PHE A 221 8.96 4.09 -19.46
CA PHE A 221 9.70 2.85 -19.18
C PHE A 221 10.99 3.14 -18.40
N PHE A 222 11.26 2.36 -17.36
CA PHE A 222 12.47 2.50 -16.55
C PHE A 222 13.07 1.14 -16.17
N GLN A 223 14.41 1.09 -16.03
CA GLN A 223 15.19 -0.14 -15.80
C GLN A 223 15.44 -0.41 -14.31
N THR A 224 14.44 -0.22 -13.48
CA THR A 224 14.51 -0.53 -12.07
C THR A 224 13.23 -1.28 -11.68
N GLY A 225 13.37 -2.55 -11.40
CA GLY A 225 12.26 -3.39 -10.96
C GLY A 225 12.05 -3.35 -9.46
N ILE A 226 11.18 -4.22 -8.98
CA ILE A 226 10.86 -4.34 -7.57
C ILE A 226 11.46 -5.63 -6.98
N ALA A 227 12.10 -5.52 -5.82
CA ALA A 227 12.67 -6.67 -5.09
C ALA A 227 11.68 -7.29 -4.09
N ALA A 228 10.72 -6.51 -3.61
CA ALA A 228 9.68 -6.94 -2.68
C ALA A 228 8.33 -6.38 -3.13
N THR A 229 7.45 -7.23 -3.60
CA THR A 229 6.18 -6.91 -4.27
C THR A 229 5.30 -5.91 -3.49
N TYR A 230 5.22 -6.04 -2.16
CA TYR A 230 4.41 -5.18 -1.31
C TYR A 230 5.20 -4.07 -0.59
N SER A 231 6.38 -3.72 -1.09
CA SER A 231 7.18 -2.60 -0.57
C SER A 231 6.79 -1.23 -1.17
N LEU A 232 5.90 -1.22 -2.17
CA LEU A 232 5.41 0.01 -2.80
C LEU A 232 4.61 0.85 -1.82
N THR A 233 4.96 2.12 -1.71
CA THR A 233 4.23 3.08 -0.88
C THR A 233 4.25 4.48 -1.47
N LYS A 234 3.23 5.27 -1.16
CA LYS A 234 3.22 6.71 -1.41
C LYS A 234 4.02 7.39 -0.29
N PHE A 235 5.03 8.16 -0.64
CA PHE A 235 5.91 8.82 0.32
C PHE A 235 6.31 10.22 -0.17
N ALA A 236 6.11 11.24 0.67
CA ALA A 236 6.53 12.62 0.41
C ALA A 236 6.14 13.15 -1.00
N GLY A 237 4.92 12.85 -1.47
CA GLY A 237 4.41 13.29 -2.77
C GLY A 237 4.97 12.52 -3.98
N THR A 238 5.72 11.46 -3.74
CA THR A 238 6.21 10.51 -4.75
C THR A 238 5.88 9.07 -4.34
N ILE A 239 6.48 8.10 -5.01
CA ILE A 239 6.42 6.69 -4.64
C ILE A 239 7.80 6.24 -4.14
N ALA A 240 7.81 5.31 -3.18
CA ALA A 240 9.03 4.67 -2.71
C ALA A 240 8.86 3.15 -2.76
N TRP A 241 9.92 2.42 -3.09
CA TRP A 241 9.92 0.95 -3.16
C TRP A 241 11.30 0.36 -2.89
N LEU A 242 11.33 -0.88 -2.47
CA LEU A 242 12.54 -1.68 -2.45
C LEU A 242 12.78 -2.23 -3.85
N GLY A 243 13.66 -1.58 -4.59
CA GLY A 243 13.95 -1.91 -5.97
C GLY A 243 15.26 -2.68 -6.13
N ARG A 244 15.43 -3.23 -7.33
CA ARG A 244 16.69 -3.82 -7.79
C ARG A 244 16.90 -3.52 -9.26
N THR A 245 18.16 -3.39 -9.64
CA THR A 245 18.58 -3.35 -11.04
C THR A 245 19.13 -4.71 -11.46
N GLU A 246 19.39 -4.91 -12.75
CA GLU A 246 19.99 -6.16 -13.26
C GLU A 246 21.33 -6.52 -12.60
N ARG A 247 22.06 -5.52 -12.12
CA ARG A 247 23.39 -5.70 -11.51
C ARG A 247 23.37 -5.81 -10.00
N GLY A 248 22.19 -5.64 -9.36
CA GLY A 248 22.31 -5.07 -8.12
C GLY A 248 21.72 -5.60 -6.89
N ASN A 249 22.29 -5.14 -5.82
CA ASN A 249 21.76 -5.26 -4.50
C ASN A 249 20.46 -4.47 -4.37
N PRO A 250 19.49 -4.95 -3.61
CA PRO A 250 18.28 -4.19 -3.32
C PRO A 250 18.62 -2.85 -2.65
N ALA A 251 17.93 -1.80 -3.08
CA ALA A 251 18.01 -0.46 -2.51
C ALA A 251 16.64 0.18 -2.46
N VAL A 252 16.45 1.17 -1.58
CA VAL A 252 15.24 1.99 -1.59
C VAL A 252 15.36 3.03 -2.71
N TYR A 253 14.38 3.03 -3.58
CA TYR A 253 14.21 4.00 -4.67
C TYR A 253 13.02 4.91 -4.38
N MET A 254 13.09 6.09 -4.94
CA MET A 254 12.00 7.09 -4.91
C MET A 254 11.86 7.76 -6.28
#